data_e0bdc331563cdb33288373786752c1f5
#
_entry.id   e0bdc331563cdb33288373786752c1f5
#
_cell.length_a   1.000
_cell.length_b   1.000
_cell.length_c   1.000
_cell.angle_alpha   90.00
_cell.angle_beta   90.00
_cell.angle_gamma   90.00
#
_symmetry.space_group_name_H-M   'P 1'
#
loop_
_entity.id
_entity.type
_entity.pdbx_description
1 polymer ?
#
loop_
_entity_poly.entity_id
_entity_poly.type
_entity_poly.pdbx_seq_one_letter_code
_entity_poly.pdbx_strand_id
1 'polypeptide(L)'
;MKSAVITCYFNALGYESRRRNFDLFAARLKKQKVPLYTIEAIFPGQKSALQRHENVLTVECEAVLWQKESLLNLLIRRLPEKYTGVVWCDADVYFENSRWFTATSKLLNRFPVVQPYDVAVRLPRGARRYVKRAEHYHGFAGIYRDNPQLLLKGDFAAHGHTGFVWAARRSLLEAHGLYDAMIAGSGDHAMAHAFAGDFDSACIRRILGDNEKHIAHFKTWARKIYPEVRARIGCVPGRLLHLWHGETENRRYVERNRELAAFRFDPARDLVRSENGLWRWRRKGALHAWAVRYFEARREDG
;
A
#
# COMPACT_ATOMS: atom_id res chain seq x y z
N MET A 1 -13.26 -0.64 -18.30
CA MET A 1 -12.75 -1.92 -17.78
C MET A 1 -13.68 -2.46 -16.68
N LYS A 2 -13.75 -3.77 -16.48
CA LYS A 2 -14.39 -4.38 -15.30
C LYS A 2 -13.36 -4.50 -14.19
N SER A 3 -13.59 -3.85 -13.07
CA SER A 3 -12.59 -3.77 -11.99
C SER A 3 -13.08 -4.45 -10.71
N ALA A 4 -12.13 -4.81 -9.82
CA ALA A 4 -12.38 -5.23 -8.45
C ALA A 4 -11.45 -4.49 -7.49
N VAL A 5 -11.91 -4.25 -6.27
CA VAL A 5 -11.06 -3.80 -5.17
C VAL A 5 -10.43 -5.02 -4.53
N ILE A 6 -9.13 -4.94 -4.28
CA ILE A 6 -8.39 -5.89 -3.47
C ILE A 6 -7.81 -5.20 -2.25
N THR A 7 -7.79 -5.90 -1.14
CA THR A 7 -7.13 -5.45 0.08
C THR A 7 -6.46 -6.61 0.79
N CYS A 8 -5.52 -6.30 1.67
CA CYS A 8 -4.97 -7.29 2.59
C CYS A 8 -5.31 -6.93 4.03
N TYR A 9 -5.50 -7.95 4.82
CA TYR A 9 -5.64 -7.83 6.27
C TYR A 9 -4.52 -8.63 6.92
N PHE A 10 -3.58 -7.93 7.54
CA PHE A 10 -2.58 -8.56 8.40
C PHE A 10 -2.48 -7.81 9.72
N ASN A 11 -2.67 -8.52 10.81
CA ASN A 11 -2.80 -7.96 12.15
C ASN A 11 -2.08 -8.84 13.17
N ALA A 12 -0.74 -8.92 13.02
CA ALA A 12 0.10 -9.79 13.86
C ALA A 12 -0.07 -9.55 15.37
N LEU A 13 -0.40 -8.32 15.76
CA LEU A 13 -0.50 -7.91 17.16
C LEU A 13 -1.94 -7.84 17.68
N GLY A 14 -2.93 -8.17 16.85
CA GLY A 14 -4.32 -8.26 17.27
C GLY A 14 -5.01 -6.92 17.54
N TYR A 15 -4.55 -5.81 16.93
CA TYR A 15 -5.17 -4.49 17.13
C TYR A 15 -6.65 -4.47 16.74
N GLU A 16 -7.51 -4.01 17.63
CA GLU A 16 -8.95 -3.92 17.40
C GLU A 16 -9.33 -2.81 16.42
N SER A 17 -8.59 -1.70 16.39
CA SER A 17 -8.80 -0.61 15.45
C SER A 17 -8.74 -1.10 14.01
N ARG A 18 -7.80 -1.99 13.67
CA ARG A 18 -7.69 -2.60 12.35
C ARG A 18 -8.93 -3.40 11.98
N ARG A 19 -9.45 -4.18 12.91
CA ARG A 19 -10.65 -4.98 12.67
C ARG A 19 -11.87 -4.09 12.48
N ARG A 20 -12.09 -3.11 13.34
CA ARG A 20 -13.20 -2.15 13.22
C ARG A 20 -13.15 -1.37 11.91
N ASN A 21 -11.96 -0.90 11.53
CA ASN A 21 -11.79 -0.15 10.29
C ASN A 21 -12.07 -1.01 9.06
N PHE A 22 -11.59 -2.26 9.05
CA PHE A 22 -11.89 -3.22 7.99
C PHE A 22 -13.40 -3.45 7.86
N ASP A 23 -14.12 -3.68 8.96
CA ASP A 23 -15.56 -3.92 8.95
C ASP A 23 -16.31 -2.71 8.36
N LEU A 24 -15.91 -1.47 8.73
CA LEU A 24 -16.47 -0.24 8.18
C LEU A 24 -16.18 -0.07 6.69
N PHE A 25 -14.94 -0.34 6.27
CA PHE A 25 -14.51 -0.31 4.89
C PHE A 25 -15.31 -1.30 4.03
N ALA A 26 -15.36 -2.57 4.43
CA ALA A 26 -16.08 -3.61 3.71
C ALA A 26 -17.59 -3.33 3.61
N ALA A 27 -18.23 -2.87 4.70
CA ALA A 27 -19.63 -2.50 4.70
C ALA A 27 -19.95 -1.35 3.72
N ARG A 28 -19.06 -0.36 3.62
CA ARG A 28 -19.22 0.77 2.67
C ARG A 28 -19.08 0.32 1.22
N LEU A 29 -18.09 -0.52 0.90
CA LEU A 29 -17.95 -1.06 -0.44
C LEU A 29 -19.15 -1.95 -0.83
N LYS A 30 -19.65 -2.77 0.11
CA LYS A 30 -20.86 -3.58 -0.10
C LYS A 30 -22.08 -2.70 -0.40
N LYS A 31 -22.28 -1.62 0.36
CA LYS A 31 -23.36 -0.63 0.09
C LYS A 31 -23.25 0.02 -1.29
N GLN A 32 -22.02 0.27 -1.76
CA GLN A 32 -21.75 0.83 -3.08
C GLN A 32 -21.78 -0.22 -4.21
N LYS A 33 -22.02 -1.51 -3.89
CA LYS A 33 -21.97 -2.65 -4.82
C LYS A 33 -20.61 -2.77 -5.52
N VAL A 34 -19.53 -2.39 -4.83
CA VAL A 34 -18.16 -2.51 -5.31
C VAL A 34 -17.62 -3.89 -4.94
N PRO A 35 -17.15 -4.70 -5.91
CA PRO A 35 -16.58 -6.01 -5.63
C PRO A 35 -15.32 -5.88 -4.78
N LEU A 36 -15.30 -6.54 -3.62
CA LEU A 36 -14.14 -6.61 -2.72
C LEU A 36 -13.64 -8.03 -2.62
N TYR A 37 -12.33 -8.20 -2.78
CA TYR A 37 -11.58 -9.42 -2.48
C TYR A 37 -10.52 -9.11 -1.44
N THR A 38 -10.40 -9.96 -0.45
CA THR A 38 -9.48 -9.76 0.67
C THR A 38 -8.55 -10.95 0.81
N ILE A 39 -7.28 -10.69 1.12
CA ILE A 39 -6.37 -11.73 1.58
C ILE A 39 -6.03 -11.45 3.04
N GLU A 40 -6.27 -12.43 3.90
CA GLU A 40 -6.00 -12.37 5.33
C GLU A 40 -4.78 -13.21 5.67
N ALA A 41 -3.79 -12.60 6.31
CA ALA A 41 -2.63 -13.28 6.86
C ALA A 41 -2.95 -13.80 8.27
N ILE A 42 -2.80 -15.09 8.49
CA ILE A 42 -2.98 -15.77 9.77
C ILE A 42 -1.60 -16.00 10.39
N PHE A 43 -1.34 -15.37 11.52
CA PHE A 43 -0.10 -15.55 12.27
C PHE A 43 -0.19 -16.73 13.24
N PRO A 44 0.95 -17.30 13.69
CA PRO A 44 0.94 -18.41 14.63
C PRO A 44 0.08 -18.15 15.86
N GLY A 45 -0.81 -19.08 16.18
CA GLY A 45 -1.74 -18.98 17.30
C GLY A 45 -3.00 -18.12 17.03
N GLN A 46 -3.12 -17.47 15.87
CA GLN A 46 -4.31 -16.72 15.49
C GLN A 46 -5.32 -17.58 14.74
N LYS A 47 -6.59 -17.17 14.84
CA LYS A 47 -7.68 -17.65 13.98
C LYS A 47 -8.07 -16.54 13.00
N SER A 48 -8.67 -16.91 11.88
CA SER A 48 -9.21 -15.93 10.94
C SER A 48 -10.16 -14.95 11.63
N ALA A 49 -9.87 -13.66 11.51
CA ALA A 49 -10.70 -12.59 12.01
C ALA A 49 -11.83 -12.23 11.03
N LEU A 50 -11.73 -12.64 9.77
CA LEU A 50 -12.60 -12.21 8.68
C LEU A 50 -13.56 -13.31 8.19
N GLN A 51 -13.78 -14.38 8.95
CA GLN A 51 -14.62 -15.54 8.55
C GLN A 51 -16.05 -15.17 8.11
N ARG A 52 -16.57 -14.02 8.56
CA ARG A 52 -17.94 -13.57 8.23
C ARG A 52 -18.01 -12.75 6.94
N HIS A 53 -16.87 -12.47 6.32
CA HIS A 53 -16.81 -11.68 5.09
C HIS A 53 -16.71 -12.57 3.86
N GLU A 54 -17.32 -12.13 2.76
CA GLU A 54 -17.27 -12.81 1.47
C GLU A 54 -15.93 -12.58 0.75
N ASN A 55 -15.53 -13.50 -0.10
CA ASN A 55 -14.31 -13.40 -0.94
C ASN A 55 -13.02 -13.16 -0.14
N VAL A 56 -12.90 -13.82 1.01
CA VAL A 56 -11.69 -13.81 1.83
C VAL A 56 -10.85 -15.05 1.55
N LEU A 57 -9.61 -14.84 1.15
CA LEU A 57 -8.58 -15.86 1.05
C LEU A 57 -7.71 -15.77 2.31
N THR A 58 -7.56 -16.86 3.03
CA THR A 58 -6.63 -16.94 4.17
C THR A 58 -5.29 -17.51 3.74
N VAL A 59 -4.21 -17.03 4.34
CA VAL A 59 -2.85 -17.53 4.12
C VAL A 59 -2.06 -17.48 5.43
N GLU A 60 -1.32 -18.54 5.74
CA GLU A 60 -0.42 -18.57 6.88
C GLU A 60 0.77 -17.64 6.67
N CYS A 61 1.12 -16.88 7.71
CA CYS A 61 2.20 -15.91 7.71
C CYS A 61 3.08 -16.07 8.95
N GLU A 62 4.31 -16.54 8.76
CA GLU A 62 5.23 -16.82 9.87
C GLU A 62 6.01 -15.57 10.33
N ALA A 63 6.14 -14.56 9.47
CA ALA A 63 7.05 -13.45 9.71
C ALA A 63 6.33 -12.13 9.96
N VAL A 64 6.66 -11.50 11.09
CA VAL A 64 6.26 -10.13 11.38
C VAL A 64 7.17 -9.18 10.60
N LEU A 65 6.72 -8.77 9.44
CA LEU A 65 7.28 -7.73 8.57
C LEU A 65 6.16 -7.15 7.70
N TRP A 66 6.43 -6.09 6.97
CA TRP A 66 5.43 -5.51 6.08
C TRP A 66 5.15 -6.45 4.90
N GLN A 67 3.95 -7.03 4.85
CA GLN A 67 3.55 -8.04 3.86
C GLN A 67 2.50 -7.55 2.85
N LYS A 68 2.10 -6.28 2.90
CA LYS A 68 0.99 -5.76 2.09
C LYS A 68 1.12 -6.15 0.63
N GLU A 69 2.22 -5.78 0.00
CA GLU A 69 2.40 -5.97 -1.43
C GLU A 69 2.56 -7.46 -1.80
N SER A 70 3.22 -8.25 -0.95
CA SER A 70 3.33 -9.72 -1.13
C SER A 70 1.96 -10.40 -1.08
N LEU A 71 1.14 -10.04 -0.09
CA LEU A 71 -0.24 -10.54 0.04
C LEU A 71 -1.08 -10.14 -1.17
N LEU A 72 -1.01 -8.87 -1.57
CA LEU A 72 -1.75 -8.39 -2.74
C LEU A 72 -1.30 -9.07 -4.04
N ASN A 73 -0.01 -9.36 -4.22
CA ASN A 73 0.52 -10.10 -5.36
C ASN A 73 -0.04 -11.53 -5.42
N LEU A 74 -0.23 -12.19 -4.26
CA LEU A 74 -0.91 -13.49 -4.20
C LEU A 74 -2.38 -13.38 -4.61
N LEU A 75 -3.08 -12.35 -4.14
CA LEU A 75 -4.50 -12.15 -4.42
C LEU A 75 -4.75 -11.77 -5.89
N ILE A 76 -3.89 -10.96 -6.51
CA ILE A 76 -3.99 -10.59 -7.93
C ILE A 76 -4.04 -11.83 -8.82
N ARG A 77 -3.19 -12.83 -8.57
CA ARG A 77 -3.14 -14.08 -9.32
C ARG A 77 -4.40 -14.95 -9.16
N ARG A 78 -5.16 -14.75 -8.10
CA ARG A 78 -6.36 -15.53 -7.75
C ARG A 78 -7.67 -14.80 -7.99
N LEU A 79 -7.61 -13.56 -8.48
CA LEU A 79 -8.82 -12.83 -8.87
C LEU A 79 -9.51 -13.54 -10.04
N PRO A 80 -10.85 -13.59 -10.07
CA PRO A 80 -11.60 -14.08 -11.22
C PRO A 80 -11.20 -13.35 -12.51
N GLU A 81 -11.05 -14.08 -13.61
CA GLU A 81 -10.56 -13.57 -14.92
C GLU A 81 -11.42 -12.44 -15.49
N LYS A 82 -12.69 -12.39 -15.12
CA LYS A 82 -13.61 -11.31 -15.53
C LYS A 82 -13.16 -9.90 -15.14
N TYR A 83 -12.23 -9.76 -14.17
CA TYR A 83 -11.72 -8.47 -13.74
C TYR A 83 -10.40 -8.15 -14.47
N THR A 84 -10.44 -7.12 -15.30
CA THR A 84 -9.29 -6.64 -16.08
C THR A 84 -8.64 -5.37 -15.48
N GLY A 85 -9.30 -4.76 -14.50
CA GLY A 85 -8.77 -3.68 -13.67
C GLY A 85 -8.70 -4.09 -12.20
N VAL A 86 -7.63 -3.72 -11.52
CA VAL A 86 -7.40 -4.02 -10.11
C VAL A 86 -7.20 -2.72 -9.34
N VAL A 87 -7.93 -2.56 -8.24
CA VAL A 87 -7.78 -1.43 -7.32
C VAL A 87 -7.25 -1.98 -6.00
N TRP A 88 -6.00 -1.74 -5.64
CA TRP A 88 -5.50 -2.10 -4.31
C TRP A 88 -5.66 -0.95 -3.33
N CYS A 89 -6.22 -1.25 -2.18
CA CYS A 89 -6.72 -0.27 -1.23
C CYS A 89 -6.37 -0.65 0.20
N ASP A 90 -5.99 0.32 1.01
CA ASP A 90 -5.89 0.13 2.45
C ASP A 90 -7.29 -0.10 3.05
N ALA A 91 -7.40 -0.94 4.06
CA ALA A 91 -8.68 -1.37 4.62
C ALA A 91 -9.27 -0.42 5.69
N ASP A 92 -8.83 0.82 5.69
CA ASP A 92 -9.20 1.86 6.64
C ASP A 92 -9.56 3.19 5.97
N VAL A 93 -9.95 3.12 4.70
CA VAL A 93 -10.31 4.31 3.92
C VAL A 93 -11.71 4.22 3.32
N TYR A 94 -12.29 5.36 2.99
CA TYR A 94 -13.47 5.44 2.17
C TYR A 94 -13.57 6.77 1.40
N PHE A 95 -14.33 6.75 0.34
CA PHE A 95 -14.42 7.84 -0.62
C PHE A 95 -15.71 8.63 -0.44
N GLU A 96 -15.63 9.94 -0.45
CA GLU A 96 -16.81 10.79 -0.46
C GLU A 96 -17.48 10.83 -1.85
N ASN A 97 -16.69 10.78 -2.91
CA ASN A 97 -17.21 10.67 -4.27
C ASN A 97 -17.81 9.29 -4.51
N SER A 98 -19.11 9.15 -4.55
CA SER A 98 -19.80 7.87 -4.77
C SER A 98 -19.49 7.20 -6.13
N ARG A 99 -19.00 7.97 -7.11
CA ARG A 99 -18.63 7.48 -8.45
C ARG A 99 -17.14 7.17 -8.60
N TRP A 100 -16.37 7.22 -7.52
CA TRP A 100 -14.92 7.01 -7.54
C TRP A 100 -14.51 5.72 -8.25
N PHE A 101 -15.17 4.62 -7.94
CA PHE A 101 -14.84 3.30 -8.50
C PHE A 101 -15.12 3.21 -10.01
N THR A 102 -16.28 3.72 -10.44
CA THR A 102 -16.65 3.77 -11.85
C THR A 102 -15.72 4.70 -12.62
N ALA A 103 -15.37 5.86 -12.04
CA ALA A 103 -14.42 6.80 -12.63
C ALA A 103 -13.03 6.18 -12.78
N THR A 104 -12.55 5.48 -11.75
CA THR A 104 -11.28 4.72 -11.79
C THR A 104 -11.29 3.70 -12.93
N SER A 105 -12.34 2.87 -13.01
CA SER A 105 -12.48 1.84 -14.06
C SER A 105 -12.50 2.44 -15.48
N LYS A 106 -13.10 3.62 -15.64
CA LYS A 106 -13.08 4.36 -16.92
C LYS A 106 -11.69 4.90 -17.24
N LEU A 107 -10.97 5.47 -16.26
CA LEU A 107 -9.63 6.01 -16.47
C LEU A 107 -8.61 4.93 -16.81
N LEU A 108 -8.75 3.71 -16.31
CA LEU A 108 -7.87 2.59 -16.67
C LEU A 108 -7.90 2.22 -18.16
N ASN A 109 -8.92 2.64 -18.93
CA ASN A 109 -8.90 2.51 -20.39
C ASN A 109 -7.86 3.45 -21.03
N ARG A 110 -7.55 4.59 -20.41
CA ARG A 110 -6.64 5.62 -20.91
C ARG A 110 -5.27 5.58 -20.25
N PHE A 111 -5.21 5.26 -18.97
CA PHE A 111 -4.00 5.25 -18.13
C PHE A 111 -3.72 3.83 -17.64
N PRO A 112 -2.47 3.35 -17.67
CA PRO A 112 -2.12 2.04 -17.12
C PRO A 112 -2.23 1.98 -15.61
N VAL A 113 -2.03 3.12 -14.92
CA VAL A 113 -2.17 3.28 -13.47
C VAL A 113 -2.98 4.52 -13.13
N VAL A 114 -3.75 4.47 -12.02
CA VAL A 114 -4.64 5.54 -11.58
C VAL A 114 -4.59 5.66 -10.05
N GLN A 115 -4.50 6.88 -9.53
CA GLN A 115 -4.75 7.14 -8.11
C GLN A 115 -6.22 7.60 -7.95
N PRO A 116 -7.06 6.84 -7.21
CA PRO A 116 -8.50 7.08 -7.15
C PRO A 116 -8.95 8.23 -6.24
N TYR A 117 -8.10 9.20 -5.97
CA TYR A 117 -8.42 10.42 -5.20
C TYR A 117 -7.43 11.55 -5.55
N ASP A 118 -7.79 12.78 -5.26
CA ASP A 118 -6.91 13.94 -5.35
C ASP A 118 -6.65 14.63 -4.00
N VAL A 119 -7.47 14.37 -2.99
CA VAL A 119 -7.24 14.83 -1.61
C VAL A 119 -7.50 13.70 -0.62
N ALA A 120 -6.54 13.41 0.25
CA ALA A 120 -6.72 12.53 1.40
C ALA A 120 -6.90 13.34 2.68
N VAL A 121 -7.78 12.88 3.56
CA VAL A 121 -8.08 13.52 4.85
C VAL A 121 -7.87 12.49 5.95
N ARG A 122 -6.94 12.73 6.87
CA ARG A 122 -6.78 11.90 8.06
C ARG A 122 -7.79 12.31 9.11
N LEU A 123 -8.71 11.39 9.41
CA LEU A 123 -9.74 11.64 10.41
C LEU A 123 -9.17 11.50 11.82
N PRO A 124 -9.57 12.36 12.76
CA PRO A 124 -9.23 12.20 14.17
C PRO A 124 -9.91 10.97 14.78
N ARG A 125 -9.43 10.52 15.92
CA ARG A 125 -9.95 9.37 16.67
C ARG A 125 -11.48 9.46 16.82
N GLY A 126 -12.18 8.38 16.49
CA GLY A 126 -13.65 8.29 16.58
C GLY A 126 -14.42 8.94 15.43
N ALA A 127 -13.83 9.79 14.62
CA ALA A 127 -14.51 10.41 13.49
C ALA A 127 -14.73 9.39 12.34
N ARG A 128 -15.92 9.48 11.73
CA ARG A 128 -16.33 8.63 10.60
C ARG A 128 -16.84 9.44 9.39
N ARG A 129 -16.73 10.75 9.48
CA ARG A 129 -17.12 11.73 8.45
C ARG A 129 -16.08 12.82 8.36
N TYR A 130 -16.11 13.55 7.25
CA TYR A 130 -15.22 14.68 7.04
C TYR A 130 -15.24 15.65 8.23
N VAL A 131 -14.04 16.07 8.65
CA VAL A 131 -13.81 17.07 9.70
C VAL A 131 -12.94 18.16 9.09
N LYS A 132 -13.43 19.40 9.03
CA LYS A 132 -12.75 20.53 8.38
C LYS A 132 -11.34 20.80 8.93
N ARG A 133 -11.12 20.57 10.23
CA ARG A 133 -9.82 20.79 10.90
C ARG A 133 -8.88 19.57 10.82
N ALA A 134 -9.29 18.46 10.17
CA ALA A 134 -8.44 17.30 9.98
C ALA A 134 -7.28 17.62 9.02
N GLU A 135 -6.23 16.82 9.07
CA GLU A 135 -5.09 16.96 8.17
C GLU A 135 -5.48 16.59 6.73
N HIS A 136 -5.12 17.44 5.78
CA HIS A 136 -5.38 17.27 4.37
C HIS A 136 -4.07 17.09 3.61
N TYR A 137 -4.06 16.15 2.68
CA TYR A 137 -2.91 15.87 1.82
C TYR A 137 -3.38 15.77 0.38
N HIS A 138 -2.74 16.51 -0.52
CA HIS A 138 -2.96 16.31 -1.94
C HIS A 138 -2.43 14.95 -2.38
N GLY A 139 -3.14 14.28 -3.30
CA GLY A 139 -2.70 13.02 -3.89
C GLY A 139 -1.52 13.23 -4.84
N PHE A 140 -0.60 12.26 -4.85
CA PHE A 140 0.58 12.28 -5.71
C PHE A 140 0.24 12.48 -7.20
N ALA A 141 -0.75 11.74 -7.72
CA ALA A 141 -1.10 11.81 -9.14
C ALA A 141 -1.64 13.18 -9.56
N GLY A 142 -2.35 13.89 -8.67
CA GLY A 142 -2.80 15.25 -8.89
C GLY A 142 -1.65 16.24 -8.98
N ILE A 143 -0.77 16.21 -7.96
CA ILE A 143 0.44 17.06 -7.93
C ILE A 143 1.35 16.78 -9.14
N TYR A 144 1.60 15.50 -9.42
CA TYR A 144 2.47 15.09 -10.53
C TYR A 144 1.95 15.58 -11.89
N ARG A 145 0.65 15.50 -12.13
CA ARG A 145 0.02 16.00 -13.35
C ARG A 145 0.24 17.51 -13.53
N ASP A 146 0.10 18.26 -12.45
CA ASP A 146 0.11 19.72 -12.49
C ASP A 146 1.54 20.30 -12.42
N ASN A 147 2.46 19.59 -11.72
CA ASN A 147 3.87 19.99 -11.59
C ASN A 147 4.81 18.78 -11.37
N PRO A 148 5.24 18.10 -12.43
CA PRO A 148 6.11 16.92 -12.34
C PRO A 148 7.47 17.18 -11.65
N GLN A 149 7.97 18.43 -11.69
CA GLN A 149 9.27 18.80 -11.11
C GLN A 149 9.30 18.70 -9.58
N LEU A 150 8.14 18.77 -8.92
CA LEU A 150 8.07 18.61 -7.47
C LEU A 150 8.51 17.22 -6.98
N LEU A 151 8.40 16.21 -7.85
CA LEU A 151 8.87 14.86 -7.59
C LEU A 151 10.35 14.82 -7.21
N LEU A 152 11.18 15.59 -7.92
CA LEU A 152 12.65 15.59 -7.78
C LEU A 152 13.15 16.32 -6.54
N LYS A 153 12.30 17.12 -5.88
CA LYS A 153 12.70 17.90 -4.70
C LYS A 153 12.94 17.06 -3.44
N GLY A 154 12.55 15.79 -3.42
CA GLY A 154 12.71 14.90 -2.28
C GLY A 154 11.91 15.30 -1.04
N ASP A 155 10.91 16.14 -1.20
CA ASP A 155 10.00 16.59 -0.15
C ASP A 155 8.66 15.85 -0.26
N PHE A 156 8.34 15.07 0.76
CA PHE A 156 7.09 14.31 0.82
C PHE A 156 5.84 15.20 0.80
N ALA A 157 5.91 16.40 1.36
CA ALA A 157 4.80 17.34 1.33
C ALA A 157 4.62 17.94 -0.07
N ALA A 158 5.72 18.19 -0.78
CA ALA A 158 5.70 18.83 -2.09
C ALA A 158 5.11 17.92 -3.19
N HIS A 159 5.48 16.62 -3.22
CA HIS A 159 5.02 15.72 -4.29
C HIS A 159 3.69 14.99 -3.98
N GLY A 160 3.08 15.28 -2.85
CA GLY A 160 1.79 14.72 -2.47
C GLY A 160 1.83 13.30 -1.90
N HIS A 161 0.68 12.85 -1.40
CA HIS A 161 0.54 11.58 -0.70
C HIS A 161 0.46 10.40 -1.66
N THR A 162 1.34 9.42 -1.48
CA THR A 162 1.49 8.24 -2.35
C THR A 162 0.72 7.01 -1.89
N GLY A 163 0.20 6.99 -0.67
CA GLY A 163 -0.43 5.82 -0.07
C GLY A 163 -1.93 5.72 -0.30
N PHE A 164 -2.57 4.84 0.46
CA PHE A 164 -3.99 4.54 0.59
C PHE A 164 -4.58 3.68 -0.52
N VAL A 165 -4.55 4.13 -1.77
CA VAL A 165 -5.19 3.41 -2.86
C VAL A 165 -4.56 3.75 -4.21
N TRP A 166 -4.42 2.73 -5.03
CA TRP A 166 -4.04 2.81 -6.42
C TRP A 166 -4.84 1.81 -7.25
N ALA A 167 -4.85 2.00 -8.55
CA ALA A 167 -5.43 1.08 -9.49
C ALA A 167 -4.50 0.88 -10.70
N ALA A 168 -4.52 -0.32 -11.28
CA ALA A 168 -3.81 -0.61 -12.51
C ALA A 168 -4.58 -1.60 -13.38
N ARG A 169 -4.17 -1.69 -14.64
CA ARG A 169 -4.56 -2.81 -15.50
C ARG A 169 -4.05 -4.11 -14.90
N ARG A 170 -4.89 -5.14 -14.86
CA ARG A 170 -4.50 -6.43 -14.31
C ARG A 170 -3.29 -7.03 -15.02
N SER A 171 -3.23 -6.94 -16.35
CA SER A 171 -2.10 -7.42 -17.14
C SER A 171 -0.76 -6.84 -16.70
N LEU A 172 -0.72 -5.54 -16.35
CA LEU A 172 0.47 -4.89 -15.83
C LEU A 172 0.93 -5.52 -14.50
N LEU A 173 -0.03 -5.80 -13.62
CA LEU A 173 0.25 -6.39 -12.29
C LEU A 173 0.60 -7.88 -12.38
N GLU A 174 0.04 -8.62 -13.32
CA GLU A 174 0.40 -10.02 -13.56
C GLU A 174 1.80 -10.16 -14.13
N ALA A 175 2.21 -9.22 -15.01
CA ALA A 175 3.54 -9.23 -15.59
C ALA A 175 4.65 -8.83 -14.61
N HIS A 176 4.40 -7.85 -13.74
CA HIS A 176 5.46 -7.23 -12.92
C HIS A 176 5.26 -7.36 -11.41
N GLY A 177 4.03 -7.61 -10.94
CA GLY A 177 3.68 -7.53 -9.53
C GLY A 177 3.76 -6.10 -8.96
N LEU A 178 3.34 -5.95 -7.72
CA LEU A 178 3.66 -4.81 -6.87
C LEU A 178 5.06 -4.99 -6.29
N TYR A 179 5.79 -3.90 -6.05
CA TYR A 179 7.11 -3.97 -5.40
C TYR A 179 6.94 -4.34 -3.92
N ASP A 180 7.38 -5.52 -3.53
CA ASP A 180 7.04 -6.13 -2.25
C ASP A 180 8.22 -6.36 -1.29
N ALA A 181 9.38 -5.74 -1.55
CA ALA A 181 10.56 -5.85 -0.69
C ALA A 181 10.71 -4.71 0.33
N MET A 182 9.62 -4.00 0.66
CA MET A 182 9.62 -2.92 1.65
C MET A 182 9.18 -3.45 3.02
N ILE A 183 10.11 -3.87 3.86
CA ILE A 183 9.85 -4.60 5.11
C ILE A 183 9.23 -3.79 6.26
N ALA A 184 9.20 -2.47 6.14
CA ALA A 184 8.62 -1.55 7.13
C ALA A 184 7.52 -0.64 6.56
N GLY A 185 7.08 -0.89 5.31
CA GLY A 185 6.15 -0.03 4.56
C GLY A 185 6.86 0.92 3.60
N SER A 186 6.15 1.87 3.03
CA SER A 186 6.57 2.78 1.94
C SER A 186 6.57 2.13 0.54
N GLY A 187 5.95 0.95 0.35
CA GLY A 187 5.81 0.33 -0.96
C GLY A 187 5.06 1.21 -1.95
N ASP A 188 3.94 1.78 -1.55
CA ASP A 188 3.18 2.73 -2.39
C ASP A 188 4.03 3.94 -2.84
N HIS A 189 4.92 4.42 -1.95
CA HIS A 189 5.82 5.53 -2.26
C HIS A 189 6.83 5.14 -3.35
N ALA A 190 7.51 4.01 -3.17
CA ALA A 190 8.45 3.49 -4.16
C ALA A 190 7.78 3.26 -5.52
N MET A 191 6.59 2.66 -5.52
CA MET A 191 5.83 2.39 -6.73
C MET A 191 5.36 3.67 -7.44
N ALA A 192 4.87 4.68 -6.71
CA ALA A 192 4.44 5.94 -7.29
C ALA A 192 5.59 6.65 -8.03
N HIS A 193 6.78 6.69 -7.42
CA HIS A 193 7.98 7.23 -8.05
C HIS A 193 8.40 6.42 -9.29
N ALA A 194 8.37 5.08 -9.19
CA ALA A 194 8.67 4.23 -10.34
C ALA A 194 7.70 4.46 -11.51
N PHE A 195 6.40 4.64 -11.25
CA PHE A 195 5.41 4.95 -12.27
C PHE A 195 5.69 6.28 -12.96
N ALA A 196 6.25 7.25 -12.24
CA ALA A 196 6.65 8.56 -12.77
C ALA A 196 8.03 8.56 -13.45
N GLY A 197 8.80 7.46 -13.36
CA GLY A 197 10.14 7.34 -13.96
C GLY A 197 11.27 7.80 -13.05
N ASP A 198 10.99 8.03 -11.78
CA ASP A 198 12.01 8.35 -10.79
C ASP A 198 12.47 7.10 -10.02
N PHE A 199 13.73 6.75 -10.19
CA PHE A 199 14.31 5.53 -9.58
C PHE A 199 15.44 5.82 -8.60
N ASP A 200 15.83 7.09 -8.43
CA ASP A 200 17.07 7.41 -7.68
C ASP A 200 17.11 8.82 -7.05
N SER A 201 15.96 9.49 -6.93
CA SER A 201 15.90 10.79 -6.26
C SER A 201 16.26 10.68 -4.78
N ALA A 202 16.56 11.82 -4.15
CA ALA A 202 16.75 11.91 -2.71
C ALA A 202 15.59 11.30 -1.91
N CYS A 203 14.37 11.37 -2.46
CA CYS A 203 13.18 10.77 -1.88
C CYS A 203 13.24 9.23 -1.87
N ILE A 204 13.57 8.64 -3.02
CA ILE A 204 13.76 7.18 -3.16
C ILE A 204 14.93 6.70 -2.30
N ARG A 205 16.08 7.38 -2.34
CA ARG A 205 17.24 7.04 -1.50
C ARG A 205 16.87 7.04 -0.01
N ARG A 206 16.12 8.04 0.45
CA ARG A 206 15.67 8.13 1.85
C ARG A 206 14.83 6.95 2.27
N ILE A 207 13.82 6.54 1.48
CA ILE A 207 12.93 5.42 1.87
C ILE A 207 13.60 4.05 1.74
N LEU A 208 14.65 3.92 0.93
CA LEU A 208 15.46 2.71 0.78
C LEU A 208 16.72 2.73 1.68
N GLY A 209 16.83 3.73 2.58
CA GLY A 209 17.91 3.84 3.56
C GLY A 209 19.27 4.16 2.94
N ASP A 210 19.31 4.83 1.79
CA ASP A 210 20.53 5.12 1.01
C ASP A 210 21.41 3.86 0.81
N ASN A 211 20.75 2.72 0.63
CA ASN A 211 21.36 1.40 0.58
C ASN A 211 21.41 0.88 -0.86
N GLU A 212 22.61 0.85 -1.43
CA GLU A 212 22.82 0.50 -2.84
C GLU A 212 22.27 -0.90 -3.21
N LYS A 213 22.28 -1.87 -2.31
CA LYS A 213 21.70 -3.21 -2.58
C LYS A 213 20.18 -3.15 -2.68
N HIS A 214 19.54 -2.42 -1.76
CA HIS A 214 18.09 -2.25 -1.79
C HIS A 214 17.65 -1.38 -2.99
N ILE A 215 18.40 -0.31 -3.28
CA ILE A 215 18.20 0.55 -4.44
C ILE A 215 18.33 -0.25 -5.74
N ALA A 216 19.36 -1.09 -5.89
CA ALA A 216 19.53 -1.94 -7.06
C ALA A 216 18.38 -2.94 -7.23
N HIS A 217 17.92 -3.55 -6.13
CA HIS A 217 16.77 -4.45 -6.14
C HIS A 217 15.49 -3.71 -6.59
N PHE A 218 15.23 -2.53 -6.05
CA PHE A 218 14.10 -1.68 -6.45
C PHE A 218 14.20 -1.29 -7.94
N LYS A 219 15.36 -0.79 -8.37
CA LYS A 219 15.60 -0.39 -9.77
C LYS A 219 15.37 -1.54 -10.75
N THR A 220 15.68 -2.78 -10.35
CA THR A 220 15.42 -3.96 -11.20
C THR A 220 13.93 -4.15 -11.47
N TRP A 221 13.07 -3.97 -10.47
CA TRP A 221 11.62 -4.00 -10.64
C TRP A 221 11.11 -2.76 -11.38
N ALA A 222 11.54 -1.57 -10.99
CA ALA A 222 11.08 -0.29 -11.53
C ALA A 222 11.34 -0.17 -13.05
N ARG A 223 12.52 -0.61 -13.50
CA ARG A 223 12.90 -0.61 -14.91
C ARG A 223 12.09 -1.59 -15.77
N LYS A 224 11.51 -2.62 -15.17
CA LYS A 224 10.63 -3.57 -15.90
C LYS A 224 9.22 -3.00 -16.06
N ILE A 225 8.66 -2.33 -15.05
CA ILE A 225 7.29 -1.84 -15.11
C ILE A 225 7.16 -0.48 -15.82
N TYR A 226 8.17 0.39 -15.72
CA TYR A 226 8.11 1.74 -16.29
C TYR A 226 7.86 1.80 -17.80
N PRO A 227 8.44 0.96 -18.68
CA PRO A 227 8.18 0.99 -20.12
C PRO A 227 6.70 0.83 -20.49
N GLU A 228 5.91 0.19 -19.65
CA GLU A 228 4.47 0.04 -19.87
C GLU A 228 3.65 1.19 -19.25
N VAL A 229 4.16 1.80 -18.17
CA VAL A 229 3.49 2.94 -17.52
C VAL A 229 3.84 4.27 -18.19
N ARG A 230 5.13 4.53 -18.43
CA ARG A 230 5.67 5.74 -19.12
C ARG A 230 5.10 7.02 -18.53
N ALA A 231 5.08 7.14 -17.21
CA ALA A 231 4.55 8.29 -16.49
C ALA A 231 3.07 8.65 -16.81
N ARG A 232 2.32 7.76 -17.44
CA ARG A 232 0.90 7.92 -17.76
C ARG A 232 0.06 7.55 -16.54
N ILE A 233 -0.04 8.48 -15.60
CA ILE A 233 -0.72 8.32 -14.32
C ILE A 233 -2.04 9.10 -14.36
N GLY A 234 -3.16 8.41 -14.11
CA GLY A 234 -4.47 9.03 -13.99
C GLY A 234 -4.79 9.43 -12.54
N CYS A 235 -5.65 10.44 -12.38
CA CYS A 235 -6.15 10.88 -11.07
C CYS A 235 -7.68 11.03 -11.12
N VAL A 236 -8.38 10.50 -10.11
CA VAL A 236 -9.82 10.68 -9.94
C VAL A 236 -10.05 11.83 -8.97
N PRO A 237 -10.80 12.89 -9.34
CA PRO A 237 -11.14 13.95 -8.40
C PRO A 237 -12.00 13.43 -7.25
N GLY A 238 -11.76 13.94 -6.05
CA GLY A 238 -12.57 13.70 -4.86
C GLY A 238 -11.75 13.33 -3.63
N ARG A 239 -12.39 13.44 -2.47
CA ARG A 239 -11.75 13.19 -1.19
C ARG A 239 -11.82 11.72 -0.79
N LEU A 240 -10.68 11.23 -0.28
CA LEU A 240 -10.54 10.01 0.45
C LEU A 240 -10.44 10.34 1.94
N LEU A 241 -11.21 9.66 2.78
CA LEU A 241 -11.18 9.80 4.23
C LEU A 241 -10.48 8.58 4.82
N HIS A 242 -9.39 8.80 5.56
CA HIS A 242 -8.62 7.76 6.23
C HIS A 242 -9.02 7.68 7.70
N LEU A 243 -9.48 6.52 8.13
CA LEU A 243 -9.89 6.25 9.50
C LEU A 243 -8.68 6.21 10.43
N TRP A 244 -8.86 6.73 11.64
CA TRP A 244 -7.83 6.69 12.67
C TRP A 244 -7.51 5.24 13.08
N HIS A 245 -6.22 4.93 13.19
CA HIS A 245 -5.68 3.69 13.76
C HIS A 245 -4.29 3.94 14.37
N GLY A 246 -4.29 4.60 15.51
CA GLY A 246 -3.08 5.02 16.22
C GLY A 246 -2.54 6.37 15.73
N GLU A 247 -1.68 6.95 16.56
CA GLU A 247 -1.07 8.24 16.28
C GLU A 247 -0.01 8.14 15.18
N THR A 248 0.07 9.19 14.36
CA THR A 248 0.99 9.23 13.21
C THR A 248 2.45 9.16 13.64
N GLU A 249 2.77 9.73 14.80
CA GLU A 249 4.12 9.75 15.40
C GLU A 249 4.62 8.33 15.65
N ASN A 250 3.76 7.41 16.07
CA ASN A 250 4.11 6.01 16.34
C ASN A 250 4.55 5.25 15.08
N ARG A 251 4.25 5.77 13.89
CA ARG A 251 4.69 5.18 12.61
C ARG A 251 6.11 5.55 12.24
N ARG A 252 6.67 6.60 12.86
CA ARG A 252 8.07 6.99 12.77
C ARG A 252 8.60 7.00 11.33
N TYR A 253 7.87 7.65 10.42
CA TYR A 253 8.11 7.56 8.96
C TYR A 253 9.54 7.95 8.54
N VAL A 254 10.18 8.89 9.21
CA VAL A 254 11.56 9.31 8.92
C VAL A 254 12.55 8.43 9.69
N GLU A 255 12.32 8.26 10.99
CA GLU A 255 13.22 7.54 11.91
C GLU A 255 13.37 6.08 11.51
N ARG A 256 12.27 5.39 11.17
CA ARG A 256 12.31 3.98 10.76
C ARG A 256 13.19 3.75 9.54
N ASN A 257 13.20 4.69 8.58
CA ASN A 257 14.02 4.57 7.38
C ASN A 257 15.49 4.77 7.71
N ARG A 258 15.80 5.72 8.63
CA ARG A 258 17.16 5.94 9.13
C ARG A 258 17.68 4.75 9.94
N GLU A 259 16.84 4.18 10.80
CA GLU A 259 17.19 2.97 11.56
C GLU A 259 17.42 1.77 10.64
N LEU A 260 16.55 1.58 9.63
CA LEU A 260 16.69 0.52 8.66
C LEU A 260 17.98 0.64 7.85
N ALA A 261 18.43 1.86 7.54
CA ALA A 261 19.69 2.11 6.85
C ALA A 261 20.89 1.49 7.56
N ALA A 262 20.93 1.55 8.91
CA ALA A 262 22.01 1.00 9.71
C ALA A 262 22.18 -0.53 9.55
N PHE A 263 21.14 -1.25 9.20
CA PHE A 263 21.17 -2.71 8.99
C PHE A 263 21.70 -3.10 7.61
N ARG A 264 21.87 -2.13 6.69
CA ARG A 264 22.26 -2.41 5.30
C ARG A 264 21.39 -3.52 4.68
N PHE A 265 20.09 -3.40 4.83
CA PHE A 265 19.12 -4.39 4.39
C PHE A 265 19.31 -4.74 2.91
N ASP A 266 19.42 -6.04 2.61
CA ASP A 266 19.52 -6.58 1.27
C ASP A 266 18.41 -7.63 1.08
N PRO A 267 17.39 -7.34 0.24
CA PRO A 267 16.29 -8.29 0.02
C PRO A 267 16.76 -9.69 -0.37
N ALA A 268 17.82 -9.82 -1.17
CA ALA A 268 18.34 -11.10 -1.63
C ALA A 268 19.06 -11.89 -0.52
N ARG A 269 19.70 -11.17 0.42
CA ARG A 269 20.43 -11.77 1.55
C ARG A 269 19.50 -12.09 2.72
N ASP A 270 18.60 -11.17 3.05
CA ASP A 270 17.90 -11.16 4.33
C ASP A 270 16.52 -11.83 4.27
N LEU A 271 15.93 -11.90 3.06
CA LEU A 271 14.61 -12.49 2.85
C LEU A 271 14.68 -13.79 2.03
N VAL A 272 13.66 -14.61 2.20
CA VAL A 272 13.40 -15.79 1.36
C VAL A 272 11.90 -15.99 1.23
N ARG A 273 11.44 -16.52 0.11
CA ARG A 273 10.03 -16.88 -0.07
C ARG A 273 9.71 -18.16 0.68
N SER A 274 8.59 -18.14 1.41
CA SER A 274 7.95 -19.34 1.93
C SER A 274 7.22 -20.11 0.80
N GLU A 275 6.76 -21.30 1.05
CA GLU A 275 6.05 -22.15 0.08
C GLU A 275 4.78 -21.45 -0.47
N ASN A 276 4.09 -20.67 0.36
CA ASN A 276 2.93 -19.89 -0.06
C ASN A 276 3.27 -18.56 -0.76
N GLY A 277 4.57 -18.26 -0.94
CA GLY A 277 5.05 -17.08 -1.68
C GLY A 277 5.19 -15.80 -0.86
N LEU A 278 4.90 -15.83 0.44
CA LEU A 278 5.14 -14.68 1.32
C LEU A 278 6.62 -14.58 1.69
N TRP A 279 7.04 -13.36 2.09
CA TRP A 279 8.38 -13.17 2.61
C TRP A 279 8.53 -13.74 4.02
N ARG A 280 9.64 -14.39 4.30
CA ARG A 280 10.12 -14.72 5.65
C ARG A 280 11.58 -14.32 5.80
N TRP A 281 12.00 -14.15 7.03
CA TRP A 281 13.39 -13.88 7.34
C TRP A 281 14.25 -15.11 7.02
N ARG A 282 15.34 -14.91 6.28
CA ARG A 282 16.30 -15.99 6.05
C ARG A 282 17.02 -16.36 7.34
N ARG A 283 17.26 -15.35 8.20
CA ARG A 283 17.87 -15.54 9.53
C ARG A 283 17.19 -14.64 10.54
N LYS A 284 16.95 -15.14 11.75
CA LYS A 284 16.46 -14.35 12.87
C LYS A 284 17.65 -13.66 13.55
N GLY A 285 17.86 -12.39 13.31
CA GLY A 285 18.95 -11.58 13.85
C GLY A 285 18.48 -10.20 14.27
N ALA A 286 19.40 -9.24 14.38
CA ALA A 286 19.11 -7.87 14.85
C ALA A 286 18.06 -7.15 13.99
N LEU A 287 18.09 -7.31 12.66
CA LEU A 287 17.09 -6.73 11.76
C LEU A 287 15.69 -7.31 11.98
N HIS A 288 15.57 -8.62 12.16
CA HIS A 288 14.31 -9.27 12.51
C HIS A 288 13.77 -8.73 13.86
N ALA A 289 14.61 -8.68 14.90
CA ALA A 289 14.22 -8.17 16.20
C ALA A 289 13.79 -6.69 16.13
N TRP A 290 14.47 -5.88 15.32
CA TRP A 290 14.08 -4.50 15.04
C TRP A 290 12.69 -4.42 14.39
N ALA A 291 12.42 -5.24 13.38
CA ALA A 291 11.14 -5.24 12.69
C ALA A 291 9.99 -5.59 13.65
N VAL A 292 10.14 -6.60 14.49
CA VAL A 292 9.12 -6.96 15.49
C VAL A 292 8.83 -5.78 16.43
N ARG A 293 9.89 -5.19 17.05
CA ARG A 293 9.73 -4.01 17.92
C ARG A 293 9.10 -2.81 17.19
N TYR A 294 9.43 -2.60 15.93
CA TYR A 294 8.82 -1.52 15.14
C TYR A 294 7.30 -1.70 15.02
N PHE A 295 6.82 -2.93 14.76
CA PHE A 295 5.37 -3.20 14.68
C PHE A 295 4.69 -3.07 16.05
N GLU A 296 5.32 -3.51 17.12
CA GLU A 296 4.82 -3.35 18.49
C GLU A 296 4.69 -1.88 18.89
N ALA A 297 5.69 -1.06 18.53
CA ALA A 297 5.72 0.37 18.84
C ALA A 297 4.65 1.19 18.11
N ARG A 298 3.97 0.64 17.11
CA ARG A 298 2.92 1.35 16.35
C ARG A 298 1.67 1.68 17.18
N ARG A 299 1.36 0.90 18.23
CA ARG A 299 0.26 1.13 19.18
C ARG A 299 -1.03 1.59 18.48
N GLU A 300 -1.54 0.78 17.55
CA GLU A 300 -2.62 1.20 16.64
C GLU A 300 -4.00 1.31 17.31
N ASP A 301 -4.13 0.93 18.57
CA ASP A 301 -5.34 1.14 19.39
C ASP A 301 -5.26 2.38 20.28
N GLY A 302 -4.11 3.01 20.37
CA GLY A 302 -3.81 4.20 21.18
C GLY A 302 -3.12 3.92 22.47
#